data_adeb3248df9e4d57c3cb17dd6e4718db
#
_entry.id   adeb3248df9e4d57c3cb17dd6e4718db
#
_cell.length_a   1.000
_cell.length_b   1.000
_cell.length_c   1.000
_cell.angle_alpha   90.00
_cell.angle_beta   90.00
_cell.angle_gamma   90.00
#
_symmetry.space_group_name_H-M   'P 1'
#
loop_
_entity.id
_entity.type
_entity.pdbx_description
1 polymer ?
#
loop_
_entity_poly.entity_id
_entity_poly.type
_entity_poly.pdbx_seq_one_letter_code
_entity_poly.pdbx_strand_id
1 'polypeptide(L)'
;MAVTHYRSCPLCEATCGVAIDVEGAQVTAVRGDAADPSSRGYLCPKATALADLHHDPDRLRRPLVREGAGWREVDWDDAFERVASRLRAIRAAHGPDAVAVYQGNPTAHNLGLMTYGQLLLRRLGTKNAYSATSLDQLPHMLAALQMFGDQLLMPVPDIDRSDCFVALGANPLASNGSLMSAPDVRGRLKAIMAAGGQVIVIDPRRTETAALASRHLFIRPGGDAALLLSDRKSVV
;
A
#
# COMPACT_ATOMS: atom_id res chain seq x y z
N MET A 1 21.72 -26.36 -5.17
CA MET A 1 20.31 -26.78 -4.89
C MET A 1 19.53 -25.55 -4.51
N ALA A 2 18.39 -25.36 -5.13
CA ALA A 2 17.48 -24.27 -4.76
C ALA A 2 16.92 -24.48 -3.34
N VAL A 3 16.88 -23.41 -2.55
CA VAL A 3 16.23 -23.39 -1.25
C VAL A 3 15.01 -22.49 -1.35
N THR A 4 13.84 -23.01 -0.91
CA THR A 4 12.61 -22.23 -0.90
C THR A 4 12.47 -21.46 0.42
N HIS A 5 12.25 -20.16 0.33
CA HIS A 5 11.97 -19.27 1.46
C HIS A 5 10.54 -18.74 1.38
N TYR A 6 9.82 -18.80 2.49
CA TYR A 6 8.46 -18.26 2.60
C TYR A 6 8.50 -16.86 3.21
N ARG A 7 7.82 -15.91 2.60
CA ARG A 7 7.78 -14.51 3.01
C ARG A 7 6.42 -13.88 2.68
N SER A 8 6.15 -12.74 3.28
CA SER A 8 5.03 -11.88 2.85
C SER A 8 5.49 -10.93 1.77
N CYS A 9 4.68 -10.71 0.75
CA CYS A 9 4.94 -9.76 -0.32
C CYS A 9 4.97 -8.32 0.24
N PRO A 10 6.05 -7.54 -0.03
CA PRO A 10 6.21 -6.20 0.56
C PRO A 10 5.58 -5.08 -0.26
N LEU A 11 4.80 -5.37 -1.32
CA LEU A 11 4.37 -4.36 -2.28
C LEU A 11 3.10 -3.60 -1.90
N CYS A 12 2.23 -4.21 -1.08
CA CYS A 12 1.00 -3.57 -0.62
C CYS A 12 0.42 -4.27 0.62
N GLU A 13 -0.64 -3.70 1.16
CA GLU A 13 -1.32 -4.14 2.40
C GLU A 13 -1.99 -5.51 2.28
N ALA A 14 -2.17 -6.04 1.07
CA ALA A 14 -2.70 -7.40 0.89
C ALA A 14 -1.75 -8.49 1.39
N THR A 15 -0.45 -8.19 1.54
CA THR A 15 0.59 -9.03 2.16
C THR A 15 0.57 -10.50 1.73
N CYS A 16 0.31 -10.76 0.44
CA CYS A 16 0.22 -12.10 -0.11
C CYS A 16 1.44 -12.96 0.27
N GLY A 17 1.21 -14.22 0.62
CA GLY A 17 2.28 -15.19 0.87
C GLY A 17 3.04 -15.49 -0.43
N VAL A 18 4.37 -15.45 -0.35
CA VAL A 18 5.26 -15.77 -1.47
C VAL A 18 6.24 -16.86 -1.09
N ALA A 19 6.42 -17.83 -2.00
CA ALA A 19 7.48 -18.82 -1.97
C ALA A 19 8.57 -18.38 -2.96
N ILE A 20 9.78 -18.16 -2.45
CA ILE A 20 10.92 -17.64 -3.18
C ILE A 20 11.99 -18.73 -3.25
N ASP A 21 12.32 -19.17 -4.46
CA ASP A 21 13.41 -20.13 -4.67
C ASP A 21 14.72 -19.38 -4.90
N VAL A 22 15.75 -19.78 -4.17
CA VAL A 22 17.07 -19.13 -4.18
C VAL A 22 18.16 -20.17 -4.39
N GLU A 23 19.07 -19.92 -5.35
CA GLU A 23 20.31 -20.67 -5.56
C GLU A 23 21.52 -19.74 -5.37
N GLY A 24 22.27 -19.96 -4.31
CA GLY A 24 23.35 -19.03 -3.93
C GLY A 24 22.80 -17.63 -3.65
N ALA A 25 23.19 -16.64 -4.49
CA ALA A 25 22.70 -15.26 -4.41
C ALA A 25 21.57 -14.97 -5.43
N GLN A 26 21.13 -15.97 -6.20
CA GLN A 26 20.17 -15.79 -7.29
C GLN A 26 18.76 -16.18 -6.83
N VAL A 27 17.81 -15.28 -7.00
CA VAL A 27 16.37 -15.61 -6.93
C VAL A 27 15.99 -16.22 -8.25
N THR A 28 15.66 -17.50 -8.25
CA THR A 28 15.36 -18.27 -9.47
C THR A 28 13.87 -18.32 -9.78
N ALA A 29 13.01 -18.23 -8.75
CA ALA A 29 11.57 -18.13 -8.92
C ALA A 29 10.89 -17.40 -7.76
N VAL A 30 9.76 -16.75 -8.08
CA VAL A 30 8.82 -16.19 -7.10
C VAL A 30 7.43 -16.72 -7.44
N ARG A 31 6.83 -17.42 -6.49
CA ARG A 31 5.50 -18.05 -6.64
C ARG A 31 4.61 -17.67 -5.49
N GLY A 32 3.28 -17.75 -5.66
CA GLY A 32 2.35 -17.66 -4.54
C GLY A 32 2.51 -18.85 -3.61
N ASP A 33 2.45 -18.59 -2.31
CA ASP A 33 2.41 -19.64 -1.29
C ASP A 33 0.98 -20.20 -1.18
N ALA A 34 0.78 -21.43 -1.65
CA ALA A 34 -0.53 -22.08 -1.59
C ALA A 34 -1.01 -22.38 -0.16
N ALA A 35 -0.07 -22.43 0.81
CA ALA A 35 -0.39 -22.62 2.22
C ALA A 35 -0.74 -21.33 2.96
N ASP A 36 -0.50 -20.16 2.34
CA ASP A 36 -0.91 -18.88 2.94
C ASP A 36 -2.44 -18.78 3.01
N PRO A 37 -3.02 -18.63 4.22
CA PRO A 37 -4.48 -18.66 4.38
C PRO A 37 -5.20 -17.48 3.73
N SER A 38 -4.50 -16.35 3.52
CA SER A 38 -5.07 -15.14 2.95
C SER A 38 -5.05 -15.16 1.42
N SER A 39 -3.88 -15.37 0.83
CA SER A 39 -3.69 -15.30 -0.63
C SER A 39 -3.90 -16.64 -1.35
N ARG A 40 -3.77 -17.77 -0.63
CA ARG A 40 -4.05 -19.13 -1.16
C ARG A 40 -3.33 -19.40 -2.49
N GLY A 41 -2.09 -18.94 -2.61
CA GLY A 41 -1.27 -19.08 -3.81
C GLY A 41 -1.48 -17.98 -4.86
N TYR A 42 -2.36 -17.02 -4.64
CA TYR A 42 -2.52 -15.91 -5.57
C TYR A 42 -1.35 -14.93 -5.53
N LEU A 43 -0.91 -14.49 -6.71
CA LEU A 43 -0.02 -13.35 -6.88
C LEU A 43 -0.58 -12.39 -7.93
N CYS A 44 -0.50 -11.10 -7.64
CA CYS A 44 -0.77 -10.07 -8.64
C CYS A 44 0.42 -9.88 -9.59
N PRO A 45 0.25 -9.25 -10.76
CA PRO A 45 1.33 -9.03 -11.72
C PRO A 45 2.54 -8.28 -11.16
N LYS A 46 2.37 -7.43 -10.15
CA LYS A 46 3.48 -6.72 -9.49
C LYS A 46 4.41 -7.68 -8.75
N ALA A 47 3.84 -8.66 -8.05
CA ALA A 47 4.62 -9.58 -7.23
C ALA A 47 5.38 -10.61 -8.07
N THR A 48 4.91 -10.97 -9.27
CA THR A 48 5.64 -11.85 -10.17
C THR A 48 6.96 -11.24 -10.67
N ALA A 49 7.07 -9.91 -10.68
CA ALA A 49 8.27 -9.17 -11.09
C ALA A 49 9.26 -8.90 -9.94
N LEU A 50 9.06 -9.46 -8.74
CA LEU A 50 9.97 -9.23 -7.60
C LEU A 50 11.40 -9.72 -7.86
N ALA A 51 11.56 -10.83 -8.57
CA ALA A 51 12.88 -11.35 -8.95
C ALA A 51 13.60 -10.38 -9.90
N ASP A 52 12.88 -9.87 -10.92
CA ASP A 52 13.43 -8.92 -11.88
C ASP A 52 13.87 -7.63 -11.17
N LEU A 53 13.03 -7.11 -10.27
CA LEU A 53 13.36 -5.94 -9.46
C LEU A 53 14.60 -6.19 -8.57
N HIS A 54 14.75 -7.40 -8.02
CA HIS A 54 15.91 -7.75 -7.20
C HIS A 54 17.21 -7.81 -8.01
N HIS A 55 17.15 -8.32 -9.23
CA HIS A 55 18.29 -8.53 -10.10
C HIS A 55 18.52 -7.38 -11.10
N ASP A 56 17.70 -6.35 -11.10
CA ASP A 56 17.79 -5.21 -11.99
C ASP A 56 19.21 -4.63 -11.95
N PRO A 57 19.92 -4.54 -13.11
CA PRO A 57 21.27 -4.00 -13.16
C PRO A 57 21.34 -2.52 -12.78
N ASP A 58 20.25 -1.77 -12.97
CA ASP A 58 20.17 -0.36 -12.60
C ASP A 58 19.82 -0.13 -11.12
N ARG A 59 19.57 -1.21 -10.38
CA ARG A 59 19.28 -1.13 -8.94
C ARG A 59 20.49 -0.58 -8.17
N LEU A 60 20.30 0.52 -7.47
CA LEU A 60 21.32 1.09 -6.59
C LEU A 60 21.61 0.14 -5.43
N ARG A 61 22.87 -0.27 -5.30
CA ARG A 61 23.35 -1.17 -4.23
C ARG A 61 24.25 -0.46 -3.23
N ARG A 62 24.74 0.73 -3.60
CA ARG A 62 25.58 1.62 -2.78
C ARG A 62 25.08 3.05 -2.89
N PRO A 63 25.36 3.90 -1.89
CA PRO A 63 25.06 5.31 -1.98
C PRO A 63 25.84 5.97 -3.12
N LEU A 64 25.20 6.94 -3.78
CA LEU A 64 25.81 7.72 -4.84
C LEU A 64 25.89 9.19 -4.44
N VAL A 65 27.00 9.82 -4.73
CA VAL A 65 27.20 11.27 -4.60
C VAL A 65 27.34 11.88 -5.99
N ARG A 66 26.60 12.96 -6.22
CA ARG A 66 26.70 13.70 -7.48
C ARG A 66 28.00 14.52 -7.52
N GLU A 67 28.78 14.33 -8.56
CA GLU A 67 30.02 15.09 -8.84
C GLU A 67 29.94 15.64 -10.26
N GLY A 68 29.70 16.96 -10.37
CA GLY A 68 29.47 17.59 -11.67
C GLY A 68 28.27 17.03 -12.41
N ALA A 69 28.49 16.49 -13.60
CA ALA A 69 27.44 15.82 -14.41
C ALA A 69 27.28 14.31 -14.13
N GLY A 70 28.18 13.73 -13.34
CA GLY A 70 28.21 12.30 -13.06
C GLY A 70 27.82 11.93 -11.62
N TRP A 71 27.93 10.64 -11.33
CA TRP A 71 27.69 10.06 -10.03
C TRP A 71 28.87 9.18 -9.64
N ARG A 72 29.26 9.23 -8.35
CA ARG A 72 30.32 8.39 -7.77
C ARG A 72 29.73 7.57 -6.61
N GLU A 73 30.06 6.29 -6.56
CA GLU A 73 29.77 5.45 -5.40
C GLU A 73 30.59 5.89 -4.19
N VAL A 74 29.94 5.85 -3.03
CA VAL A 74 30.58 6.10 -1.74
C VAL A 74 30.17 4.99 -0.76
N ASP A 75 30.91 4.84 0.33
CA ASP A 75 30.49 3.98 1.42
C ASP A 75 29.35 4.63 2.25
N TRP A 76 28.75 3.83 3.13
CA TRP A 76 27.64 4.29 3.96
C TRP A 76 28.05 5.32 4.98
N ASP A 77 29.28 5.26 5.52
CA ASP A 77 29.78 6.20 6.53
C ASP A 77 29.98 7.58 5.91
N ASP A 78 30.59 7.65 4.72
CA ASP A 78 30.69 8.91 3.96
C ASP A 78 29.32 9.48 3.62
N ALA A 79 28.39 8.64 3.17
CA ALA A 79 27.01 9.07 2.86
C ALA A 79 26.30 9.64 4.09
N PHE A 80 26.38 8.96 5.23
CA PHE A 80 25.75 9.41 6.47
C PHE A 80 26.37 10.72 6.99
N GLU A 81 27.69 10.85 6.98
CA GLU A 81 28.33 12.09 7.44
C GLU A 81 27.99 13.27 6.53
N ARG A 82 27.94 13.08 5.23
CA ARG A 82 27.52 14.13 4.27
C ARG A 82 26.09 14.61 4.52
N VAL A 83 25.17 13.68 4.72
CA VAL A 83 23.77 14.03 5.02
C VAL A 83 23.67 14.72 6.38
N ALA A 84 24.29 14.14 7.41
CA ALA A 84 24.22 14.66 8.78
C ALA A 84 24.87 16.05 8.91
N SER A 85 26.04 16.28 8.31
CA SER A 85 26.70 17.57 8.34
C SER A 85 25.89 18.65 7.66
N ARG A 86 25.31 18.36 6.48
CA ARG A 86 24.44 19.31 5.76
C ARG A 86 23.14 19.62 6.52
N LEU A 87 22.48 18.62 7.08
CA LEU A 87 21.28 18.83 7.88
C LEU A 87 21.57 19.68 9.13
N ARG A 88 22.70 19.42 9.81
CA ARG A 88 23.15 20.25 10.93
C ARG A 88 23.39 21.70 10.51
N ALA A 89 24.09 21.93 9.40
CA ALA A 89 24.38 23.27 8.89
C ALA A 89 23.10 24.04 8.50
N ILE A 90 22.17 23.42 7.78
CA ILE A 90 20.90 24.04 7.38
C ILE A 90 20.09 24.42 8.62
N ARG A 91 19.99 23.51 9.58
CA ARG A 91 19.23 23.77 10.81
C ARG A 91 19.86 24.85 11.67
N ALA A 92 21.19 24.92 11.73
CA ALA A 92 21.91 25.97 12.46
C ALA A 92 21.72 27.35 11.81
N ALA A 93 21.69 27.40 10.47
CA ALA A 93 21.56 28.68 9.74
C ALA A 93 20.10 29.17 9.64
N HIS A 94 19.15 28.28 9.51
CA HIS A 94 17.76 28.62 9.11
C HIS A 94 16.68 28.04 10.05
N GLY A 95 17.08 27.35 11.09
CA GLY A 95 16.16 26.71 12.04
C GLY A 95 15.66 25.32 11.54
N PRO A 96 14.95 24.57 12.44
CA PRO A 96 14.53 23.21 12.13
C PRO A 96 13.50 23.13 11.00
N ASP A 97 12.66 24.12 10.83
CA ASP A 97 11.61 24.16 9.83
C ASP A 97 12.11 24.44 8.40
N ALA A 98 13.43 24.69 8.23
CA ALA A 98 14.07 24.72 6.92
C ALA A 98 14.25 23.33 6.28
N VAL A 99 14.00 22.27 7.05
CA VAL A 99 14.02 20.89 6.58
C VAL A 99 12.57 20.39 6.48
N ALA A 100 12.21 19.82 5.34
CA ALA A 100 10.92 19.16 5.17
C ALA A 100 11.10 17.65 4.91
N VAL A 101 10.15 16.85 5.40
CA VAL A 101 10.12 15.40 5.17
C VAL A 101 8.80 15.04 4.51
N TYR A 102 8.87 14.34 3.39
CA TYR A 102 7.71 13.72 2.75
C TYR A 102 7.86 12.20 2.78
N GLN A 103 6.87 11.53 3.39
CA GLN A 103 6.85 10.08 3.52
C GLN A 103 5.88 9.48 2.50
N GLY A 104 6.39 8.58 1.67
CA GLY A 104 5.57 7.84 0.71
C GLY A 104 5.16 6.45 1.23
N ASN A 105 4.35 5.76 0.43
CA ASN A 105 3.85 4.41 0.73
C ASN A 105 4.96 3.38 1.09
N PRO A 106 6.14 3.35 0.44
CA PRO A 106 7.19 2.41 0.81
C PRO A 106 7.64 2.48 2.27
N THR A 107 7.42 3.61 2.94
CA THR A 107 7.72 3.76 4.38
C THR A 107 6.91 2.77 5.23
N ALA A 108 5.65 2.54 4.89
CA ALA A 108 4.77 1.61 5.60
C ALA A 108 5.13 0.13 5.37
N HIS A 109 5.90 -0.18 4.32
CA HIS A 109 6.33 -1.54 3.96
C HIS A 109 7.81 -1.81 4.29
N ASN A 110 8.47 -0.90 5.01
CA ASN A 110 9.86 -1.04 5.43
C ASN A 110 9.95 -1.04 6.96
N LEU A 111 10.28 -2.20 7.53
CA LEU A 111 10.35 -2.38 8.98
C LEU A 111 11.32 -1.38 9.64
N GLY A 112 12.47 -1.10 9.02
CA GLY A 112 13.44 -0.14 9.54
C GLY A 112 12.86 1.28 9.60
N LEU A 113 12.16 1.71 8.56
CA LEU A 113 11.51 3.03 8.53
C LEU A 113 10.33 3.11 9.52
N MET A 114 9.53 2.05 9.65
CA MET A 114 8.45 2.01 10.63
C MET A 114 8.98 2.11 12.06
N THR A 115 10.09 1.44 12.35
CA THR A 115 10.69 1.39 13.69
C THR A 115 11.47 2.67 14.03
N TYR A 116 12.31 3.14 13.11
CA TYR A 116 13.26 4.21 13.37
C TYR A 116 12.90 5.56 12.74
N GLY A 117 12.01 5.58 11.75
CA GLY A 117 11.63 6.80 11.04
C GLY A 117 11.07 7.89 11.96
N GLN A 118 10.27 7.51 12.93
CA GLN A 118 9.72 8.45 13.92
C GLN A 118 10.79 9.06 14.82
N LEU A 119 11.85 8.31 15.13
CA LEU A 119 12.99 8.83 15.87
C LEU A 119 13.75 9.89 15.06
N LEU A 120 13.94 9.65 13.76
CA LEU A 120 14.53 10.62 12.85
C LEU A 120 13.71 11.92 12.79
N LEU A 121 12.39 11.81 12.61
CA LEU A 121 11.49 12.98 12.58
C LEU A 121 11.57 13.79 13.87
N ARG A 122 11.52 13.14 15.03
CA ARG A 122 11.67 13.80 16.33
C ARG A 122 13.03 14.50 16.47
N ARG A 123 14.10 13.88 15.98
CA ARG A 123 15.47 14.47 16.02
C ARG A 123 15.63 15.64 15.07
N LEU A 124 14.96 15.61 13.91
CA LEU A 124 14.93 16.76 13.01
C LEU A 124 14.19 17.95 13.63
N GLY A 125 13.16 17.72 14.45
CA GLY A 125 12.42 18.75 15.14
C GLY A 125 11.65 19.71 14.22
N THR A 126 11.44 19.32 12.96
CA THR A 126 10.70 20.11 11.99
C THR A 126 9.19 19.91 12.13
N LYS A 127 8.42 20.96 11.87
CA LYS A 127 6.96 20.91 11.70
C LYS A 127 6.55 20.48 10.29
N ASN A 128 7.48 20.50 9.33
CA ASN A 128 7.27 20.21 7.93
C ASN A 128 7.37 18.71 7.65
N ALA A 129 6.45 17.91 8.20
CA ALA A 129 6.32 16.49 7.95
C ALA A 129 5.02 16.21 7.20
N TYR A 130 5.13 15.63 6.02
CA TYR A 130 4.04 15.42 5.09
C TYR A 130 3.98 13.97 4.62
N SER A 131 2.78 13.52 4.24
CA SER A 131 2.58 12.24 3.56
C SER A 131 1.33 12.29 2.68
N ALA A 132 1.15 11.30 1.82
CA ALA A 132 -0.06 11.13 1.04
C ALA A 132 -1.30 10.86 1.92
N THR A 133 -1.10 10.40 3.16
CA THR A 133 -2.16 10.01 4.10
C THR A 133 -3.25 11.07 4.27
N SER A 134 -2.89 12.36 4.21
CA SER A 134 -3.85 13.46 4.36
C SER A 134 -5.02 13.42 3.37
N LEU A 135 -4.77 12.96 2.14
CA LEU A 135 -5.78 12.88 1.08
C LEU A 135 -6.21 11.44 0.78
N ASP A 136 -5.36 10.47 1.08
CA ASP A 136 -5.53 9.07 0.74
C ASP A 136 -6.31 8.31 1.82
N GLN A 137 -5.75 8.18 3.02
CA GLN A 137 -6.30 7.32 4.08
C GLN A 137 -6.90 8.08 5.26
N LEU A 138 -6.61 9.36 5.45
CA LEU A 138 -7.06 10.12 6.62
C LEU A 138 -8.58 10.07 6.83
N PRO A 139 -9.44 10.12 5.80
CA PRO A 139 -10.88 9.97 5.98
C PRO A 139 -11.26 8.64 6.62
N HIS A 140 -10.64 7.53 6.20
CA HIS A 140 -10.86 6.21 6.81
C HIS A 140 -10.33 6.16 8.25
N MET A 141 -9.14 6.72 8.49
CA MET A 141 -8.53 6.79 9.82
C MET A 141 -9.40 7.61 10.78
N LEU A 142 -9.96 8.72 10.32
CA LEU A 142 -10.87 9.55 11.13
C LEU A 142 -12.18 8.81 11.44
N ALA A 143 -12.75 8.13 10.44
CA ALA A 143 -13.94 7.31 10.64
C ALA A 143 -13.66 6.17 11.64
N ALA A 144 -12.54 5.47 11.49
CA ALA A 144 -12.13 4.41 12.41
C ALA A 144 -11.95 4.93 13.84
N LEU A 145 -11.30 6.08 14.01
CA LEU A 145 -11.14 6.72 15.33
C LEU A 145 -12.49 7.03 15.98
N GLN A 146 -13.44 7.57 15.23
CA GLN A 146 -14.76 7.94 15.75
C GLN A 146 -15.65 6.72 16.02
N MET A 147 -15.54 5.66 15.20
CA MET A 147 -16.37 4.48 15.32
C MET A 147 -15.82 3.45 16.30
N PHE A 148 -14.51 3.30 16.36
CA PHE A 148 -13.82 2.21 17.06
C PHE A 148 -12.83 2.68 18.14
N GLY A 149 -12.57 3.98 18.22
CA GLY A 149 -11.67 4.57 19.23
C GLY A 149 -10.18 4.57 18.87
N ASP A 150 -9.80 3.99 17.73
CA ASP A 150 -8.42 4.02 17.24
C ASP A 150 -8.40 4.16 15.71
N GLN A 151 -7.52 5.03 15.21
CA GLN A 151 -7.41 5.36 13.78
C GLN A 151 -6.87 4.19 12.93
N LEU A 152 -6.23 3.19 13.52
CA LEU A 152 -5.67 2.04 12.80
C LEU A 152 -6.60 0.81 12.81
N LEU A 153 -7.75 0.88 13.47
CA LEU A 153 -8.76 -0.17 13.44
C LEU A 153 -9.58 -0.10 12.13
N MET A 154 -8.90 -0.38 11.02
CA MET A 154 -9.51 -0.39 9.69
C MET A 154 -10.36 -1.65 9.51
N PRO A 155 -11.66 -1.54 9.15
CA PRO A 155 -12.49 -2.70 8.85
C PRO A 155 -11.98 -3.43 7.61
N VAL A 156 -11.84 -4.75 7.71
CA VAL A 156 -11.57 -5.64 6.57
C VAL A 156 -12.85 -6.34 6.20
N PRO A 157 -13.39 -6.15 4.97
CA PRO A 157 -14.64 -6.80 4.57
C PRO A 157 -14.47 -8.32 4.50
N ASP A 158 -15.43 -9.07 5.05
CA ASP A 158 -15.48 -10.52 4.92
C ASP A 158 -16.08 -10.91 3.58
N ILE A 159 -15.31 -10.68 2.53
CA ILE A 159 -15.74 -10.86 1.15
C ILE A 159 -16.00 -12.32 0.79
N ASP A 160 -15.35 -13.27 1.46
CA ASP A 160 -15.49 -14.71 1.16
C ASP A 160 -16.82 -15.30 1.66
N ARG A 161 -17.50 -14.63 2.60
CA ARG A 161 -18.76 -15.08 3.20
C ARG A 161 -19.92 -14.11 2.99
N SER A 162 -19.76 -13.20 2.03
CA SER A 162 -20.78 -12.19 1.71
C SER A 162 -21.56 -12.56 0.47
N ASP A 163 -22.89 -12.45 0.54
CA ASP A 163 -23.79 -12.62 -0.60
C ASP A 163 -24.08 -11.29 -1.32
N CYS A 164 -23.79 -10.18 -0.67
CA CYS A 164 -23.95 -8.85 -1.24
C CYS A 164 -22.74 -7.99 -0.91
N PHE A 165 -22.07 -7.53 -1.95
CA PHE A 165 -20.93 -6.62 -1.85
C PHE A 165 -21.26 -5.29 -2.50
N VAL A 166 -21.18 -4.20 -1.73
CA VAL A 166 -21.44 -2.83 -2.21
C VAL A 166 -20.16 -2.02 -2.12
N ALA A 167 -19.70 -1.51 -3.26
CA ALA A 167 -18.55 -0.60 -3.35
C ALA A 167 -19.02 0.82 -3.68
N LEU A 168 -18.73 1.78 -2.79
CA LEU A 168 -19.00 3.19 -3.00
C LEU A 168 -17.67 3.91 -3.27
N GLY A 169 -17.53 4.47 -4.48
CA GLY A 169 -16.35 5.22 -4.89
C GLY A 169 -15.04 4.42 -4.83
N ALA A 170 -15.10 3.09 -4.84
CA ALA A 170 -13.95 2.21 -4.71
C ALA A 170 -13.76 1.35 -5.96
N ASN A 171 -12.49 1.19 -6.37
CA ASN A 171 -12.11 0.38 -7.51
C ASN A 171 -11.10 -0.74 -7.12
N PRO A 172 -11.54 -1.75 -6.35
CA PRO A 172 -10.65 -2.80 -5.86
C PRO A 172 -9.95 -3.60 -6.95
N LEU A 173 -10.46 -3.64 -8.18
CA LEU A 173 -9.75 -4.30 -9.30
C LEU A 173 -8.51 -3.54 -9.74
N ALA A 174 -8.48 -2.21 -9.62
CA ALA A 174 -7.28 -1.41 -9.90
C ALA A 174 -6.25 -1.50 -8.76
N SER A 175 -6.70 -1.47 -7.50
CA SER A 175 -5.83 -1.58 -6.32
C SER A 175 -5.43 -3.03 -6.01
N ASN A 176 -5.96 -4.03 -6.72
CA ASN A 176 -5.80 -5.46 -6.44
C ASN A 176 -6.20 -5.84 -5.00
N GLY A 177 -7.18 -5.14 -4.45
CA GLY A 177 -7.70 -5.38 -3.10
C GLY A 177 -6.79 -4.90 -1.97
N SER A 178 -5.82 -4.01 -2.23
CA SER A 178 -4.82 -3.63 -1.23
C SER A 178 -5.44 -3.10 0.07
N LEU A 179 -6.24 -2.05 0.04
CA LEU A 179 -6.91 -1.53 1.24
C LEU A 179 -7.94 -2.49 1.87
N MET A 180 -8.48 -3.38 1.07
CA MET A 180 -9.40 -4.42 1.55
C MET A 180 -8.67 -5.59 2.18
N SER A 181 -7.33 -5.67 2.06
CA SER A 181 -6.53 -6.85 2.40
C SER A 181 -7.12 -8.14 1.81
N ALA A 182 -7.58 -8.06 0.56
CA ALA A 182 -8.26 -9.14 -0.15
C ALA A 182 -7.49 -9.54 -1.41
N PRO A 183 -6.47 -10.41 -1.30
CA PRO A 183 -5.82 -11.01 -2.46
C PRO A 183 -6.83 -11.68 -3.37
N ASP A 184 -6.57 -11.69 -4.68
CA ASP A 184 -7.51 -12.22 -5.69
C ASP A 184 -8.92 -11.60 -5.60
N VAL A 185 -9.00 -10.30 -5.39
CA VAL A 185 -10.30 -9.63 -5.28
C VAL A 185 -11.20 -9.89 -6.50
N ARG A 186 -10.63 -10.04 -7.70
CA ARG A 186 -11.37 -10.37 -8.92
C ARG A 186 -12.04 -11.75 -8.81
N GLY A 187 -11.29 -12.76 -8.37
CA GLY A 187 -11.82 -14.11 -8.16
C GLY A 187 -12.90 -14.13 -7.09
N ARG A 188 -12.67 -13.43 -5.99
CA ARG A 188 -13.62 -13.35 -4.87
C ARG A 188 -14.93 -12.65 -5.26
N LEU A 189 -14.89 -11.53 -5.99
CA LEU A 189 -16.10 -10.87 -6.52
C LEU A 189 -16.86 -11.77 -7.51
N LYS A 190 -16.15 -12.49 -8.37
CA LYS A 190 -16.78 -13.48 -9.27
C LYS A 190 -17.41 -14.62 -8.49
N ALA A 191 -16.80 -15.09 -7.41
CA ALA A 191 -17.33 -16.15 -6.57
C ALA A 191 -18.68 -15.76 -5.92
N ILE A 192 -18.80 -14.52 -5.43
CA ILE A 192 -20.08 -13.99 -4.92
C ILE A 192 -21.17 -14.12 -6.00
N MET A 193 -20.91 -13.63 -7.21
CA MET A 193 -21.89 -13.68 -8.30
C MET A 193 -22.20 -15.11 -8.75
N ALA A 194 -21.21 -15.98 -8.80
CA ALA A 194 -21.40 -17.39 -9.16
C ALA A 194 -22.25 -18.16 -8.13
N ALA A 195 -22.20 -17.75 -6.86
CA ALA A 195 -23.06 -18.27 -5.80
C ALA A 195 -24.47 -17.67 -5.80
N GLY A 196 -24.83 -16.81 -6.75
CA GLY A 196 -26.13 -16.15 -6.84
C GLY A 196 -26.20 -14.82 -6.06
N GLY A 197 -25.11 -14.39 -5.47
CA GLY A 197 -25.00 -13.11 -4.77
C GLY A 197 -24.84 -11.92 -5.72
N GLN A 198 -24.74 -10.73 -5.16
CA GLN A 198 -24.66 -9.47 -5.91
C GLN A 198 -23.40 -8.67 -5.61
N VAL A 199 -22.82 -8.11 -6.65
CA VAL A 199 -21.76 -7.09 -6.56
C VAL A 199 -22.33 -5.79 -7.14
N ILE A 200 -22.50 -4.78 -6.30
CA ILE A 200 -23.07 -3.48 -6.66
C ILE A 200 -21.96 -2.43 -6.55
N VAL A 201 -21.74 -1.66 -7.60
CA VAL A 201 -20.79 -0.55 -7.59
C VAL A 201 -21.54 0.76 -7.77
N ILE A 202 -21.28 1.70 -6.88
CA ILE A 202 -21.82 3.06 -6.92
C ILE A 202 -20.63 4.00 -7.14
N ASP A 203 -20.49 4.51 -8.35
CA ASP A 203 -19.32 5.28 -8.77
C ASP A 203 -19.73 6.26 -9.90
N PRO A 204 -19.24 7.50 -9.89
CA PRO A 204 -19.50 8.45 -10.98
C PRO A 204 -18.86 8.02 -12.30
N ARG A 205 -17.94 7.07 -12.28
CA ARG A 205 -17.23 6.52 -13.44
C ARG A 205 -17.47 5.01 -13.56
N ARG A 206 -17.61 4.52 -14.79
CA ARG A 206 -17.61 3.07 -15.04
C ARG A 206 -16.20 2.52 -14.95
N THR A 207 -15.81 2.15 -13.72
CA THR A 207 -14.50 1.56 -13.39
C THR A 207 -14.40 0.11 -13.86
N GLU A 208 -13.20 -0.50 -13.76
CA GLU A 208 -12.98 -1.92 -14.01
C GLU A 208 -13.85 -2.79 -13.07
N THR A 209 -13.99 -2.36 -11.82
CA THR A 209 -14.87 -3.04 -10.86
C THR A 209 -16.33 -2.87 -11.23
N ALA A 210 -16.75 -1.68 -11.65
CA ALA A 210 -18.10 -1.43 -12.15
C ALA A 210 -18.43 -2.22 -13.41
N ALA A 211 -17.43 -2.46 -14.29
CA ALA A 211 -17.61 -3.27 -15.48
C ALA A 211 -17.79 -4.77 -15.18
N LEU A 212 -17.21 -5.25 -14.06
CA LEU A 212 -17.38 -6.62 -13.58
C LEU A 212 -18.66 -6.83 -12.79
N ALA A 213 -19.16 -5.80 -12.10
CA ALA A 213 -20.24 -5.86 -11.13
C ALA A 213 -21.55 -6.35 -11.75
N SER A 214 -22.40 -6.98 -10.92
CA SER A 214 -23.79 -7.33 -11.27
C SER A 214 -24.60 -6.08 -11.58
N ARG A 215 -24.30 -4.96 -10.89
CA ARG A 215 -25.00 -3.70 -11.05
C ARG A 215 -24.06 -2.51 -10.84
N HIS A 216 -24.14 -1.53 -11.73
CA HIS A 216 -23.48 -0.23 -11.59
C HIS A 216 -24.50 0.88 -11.51
N LEU A 217 -24.39 1.70 -10.49
CA LEU A 217 -25.23 2.89 -10.28
C LEU A 217 -24.33 4.13 -10.39
N PHE A 218 -24.65 5.02 -11.33
CA PHE A 218 -23.99 6.30 -11.42
C PHE A 218 -24.43 7.22 -10.28
N ILE A 219 -23.47 7.85 -9.64
CA ILE A 219 -23.73 8.84 -8.60
C ILE A 219 -23.11 10.17 -9.00
N ARG A 220 -23.74 11.26 -8.61
CA ARG A 220 -23.15 12.58 -8.75
C ARG A 220 -21.96 12.70 -7.76
N PRO A 221 -20.78 13.17 -8.19
CA PRO A 221 -19.68 13.44 -7.27
C PRO A 221 -20.12 14.30 -6.08
N GLY A 222 -19.76 13.86 -4.86
CA GLY A 222 -20.20 14.48 -3.62
C GLY A 222 -21.61 14.10 -3.16
N GLY A 223 -22.28 13.18 -3.85
CA GLY A 223 -23.62 12.71 -3.49
C GLY A 223 -23.67 11.55 -2.48
N ASP A 224 -22.53 10.99 -2.12
CA ASP A 224 -22.44 9.78 -1.30
C ASP A 224 -23.10 9.92 0.07
N ALA A 225 -22.87 11.02 0.77
CA ALA A 225 -23.49 11.29 2.07
C ALA A 225 -25.02 11.40 1.95
N ALA A 226 -25.53 12.05 0.90
CA ALA A 226 -26.98 12.16 0.66
C ALA A 226 -27.61 10.80 0.36
N LEU A 227 -26.92 9.95 -0.43
CA LEU A 227 -27.36 8.59 -0.72
C LEU A 227 -27.44 7.77 0.58
N LEU A 228 -26.40 7.76 1.39
CA LEU A 228 -26.34 7.00 2.65
C LEU A 228 -27.38 7.49 3.67
N LEU A 229 -27.64 8.79 3.74
CA LEU A 229 -28.68 9.34 4.60
C LEU A 229 -30.08 9.02 4.11
N SER A 230 -30.31 8.94 2.79
CA SER A 230 -31.61 8.55 2.22
C SER A 230 -31.93 7.08 2.46
N ASP A 231 -30.95 6.21 2.40
CA ASP A 231 -31.09 4.77 2.66
C ASP A 231 -31.47 4.49 4.12
N ARG A 232 -31.02 5.34 5.05
CA ARG A 232 -31.37 5.23 6.48
C ARG A 232 -32.88 5.32 6.76
N LYS A 233 -33.67 5.91 5.86
CA LYS A 233 -35.13 6.00 6.00
C LYS A 233 -35.87 4.69 5.70
N SER A 234 -35.22 3.75 5.03
CA SER A 234 -35.84 2.46 4.69
C SER A 234 -35.67 1.39 5.78
N VAL A 235 -35.02 1.72 6.90
CA VAL A 235 -34.70 0.77 7.99
C VAL A 235 -35.45 1.10 9.30
N VAL A 236 -36.40 2.06 9.28
CA VAL A 236 -37.27 2.40 10.44
C VAL A 236 -38.71 2.07 10.16
#